data_9eb1060b192030b3e9d14ca5e387ee5a
#
_entry.id   9eb1060b192030b3e9d14ca5e387ee5a
#
_cell.length_a   1.000
_cell.length_b   1.000
_cell.length_c   1.000
_cell.angle_alpha   90.00
_cell.angle_beta   90.00
_cell.angle_gamma   90.00
#
_symmetry.space_group_name_H-M   'P 1'
#
loop_
_entity.id
_entity.type
_entity.pdbx_description
1 polymer ?
#
loop_
_entity_poly.entity_id
_entity_poly.type
_entity_poly.pdbx_seq_one_letter_code
_entity_poly.pdbx_strand_id
1 'polypeptide(L)'
;GSCQTTLGSGQLYQYIKDSNGKTSKTLNHYLSNYSKTTEELCSHLAKLGRYLLENHILVSDLHGNNIVFQRLSKNSKKLMIVDGIGDRVIFTALNYFNSIKEGKIIRRWNRFIRRLQNDHPSASLPKEKLYLGGEAFINTKTTNPAR
;
A
#
# COMPACT_ATOMS: atom_id res chain seq x y z
N GLY A 1 -0.10 -14.69 -14.79
CA GLY A 1 -0.28 -15.89 -15.60
C GLY A 1 -0.06 -17.15 -14.79
N SER A 2 -0.23 -18.31 -15.44
CA SER A 2 0.07 -19.62 -14.84
C SER A 2 1.03 -20.40 -15.76
N CYS A 3 1.82 -21.29 -15.18
CA CYS A 3 2.70 -22.21 -15.93
C CYS A 3 2.66 -23.59 -15.29
N GLN A 4 2.93 -24.61 -16.09
CA GLN A 4 3.17 -25.97 -15.59
C GLN A 4 4.66 -26.13 -15.28
N THR A 5 4.96 -26.71 -14.12
CA THR A 5 6.31 -27.03 -13.68
C THR A 5 6.40 -28.53 -13.37
N THR A 6 7.61 -29.06 -13.18
CA THR A 6 7.83 -30.43 -12.75
C THR A 6 7.22 -30.75 -11.37
N LEU A 7 6.93 -29.73 -10.57
CA LEU A 7 6.33 -29.84 -9.23
C LEU A 7 4.83 -29.49 -9.21
N GLY A 8 4.19 -29.25 -10.37
CA GLY A 8 2.79 -28.88 -10.52
C GLY A 8 2.58 -27.49 -11.12
N SER A 9 1.36 -26.97 -11.00
CA SER A 9 1.00 -25.65 -11.54
C SER A 9 1.63 -24.52 -10.71
N GLY A 10 2.34 -23.64 -11.39
CA GLY A 10 2.91 -22.41 -10.81
C GLY A 10 2.17 -21.15 -11.27
N GLN A 11 2.31 -20.09 -10.50
CA GLN A 11 1.82 -18.76 -10.84
C GLN A 11 2.97 -17.86 -11.30
N LEU A 12 2.76 -17.15 -12.40
CA LEU A 12 3.72 -16.19 -12.94
C LEU A 12 3.27 -14.78 -12.60
N TYR A 13 4.13 -14.03 -11.94
CA TYR A 13 3.93 -12.63 -11.60
C TYR A 13 4.94 -11.75 -12.33
N GLN A 14 4.53 -10.55 -12.69
CA GLN A 14 5.44 -9.58 -13.27
C GLN A 14 6.47 -9.15 -12.22
N TYR A 15 7.75 -9.28 -12.58
CA TYR A 15 8.83 -8.80 -11.74
C TYR A 15 8.95 -7.28 -11.82
N ILE A 16 8.85 -6.59 -10.70
CA ILE A 16 8.82 -5.14 -10.65
C ILE A 16 10.22 -4.55 -10.71
N LYS A 17 10.49 -3.80 -11.78
CA LYS A 17 11.78 -3.14 -12.04
C LYS A 17 11.60 -1.64 -12.19
N ASP A 18 12.63 -0.90 -11.79
CA ASP A 18 12.77 0.52 -12.05
C ASP A 18 13.07 0.77 -13.54
N SER A 19 12.93 2.00 -14.01
CA SER A 19 13.19 2.40 -15.42
C SER A 19 14.62 2.10 -15.90
N ASN A 20 15.57 1.94 -14.97
CA ASN A 20 16.95 1.55 -15.28
C ASN A 20 17.16 0.03 -15.33
N GLY A 21 16.10 -0.78 -15.29
CA GLY A 21 16.12 -2.24 -15.33
C GLY A 21 16.48 -2.92 -14.01
N LYS A 22 16.88 -2.18 -12.96
CA LYS A 22 17.19 -2.74 -11.65
C LYS A 22 15.89 -3.08 -10.89
N THR A 23 15.96 -4.08 -10.00
CA THR A 23 14.85 -4.44 -9.11
C THR A 23 14.43 -3.24 -8.27
N SER A 24 13.14 -2.94 -8.28
CA SER A 24 12.57 -1.92 -7.40
C SER A 24 12.74 -2.32 -5.94
N LYS A 25 13.12 -1.36 -5.10
CA LYS A 25 13.41 -1.59 -3.68
C LYS A 25 12.12 -1.52 -2.85
N THR A 26 12.10 -2.26 -1.75
CA THR A 26 10.97 -2.24 -0.82
C THR A 26 10.88 -0.93 -0.06
N LEU A 27 9.71 -0.62 0.48
CA LEU A 27 9.49 0.55 1.32
C LEU A 27 10.38 0.52 2.57
N ASN A 28 10.56 -0.65 3.20
CA ASN A 28 11.47 -0.80 4.32
C ASN A 28 12.91 -0.45 3.94
N HIS A 29 13.37 -0.89 2.76
CA HIS A 29 14.71 -0.52 2.29
C HIS A 29 14.88 1.00 2.15
N TYR A 30 13.85 1.70 1.66
CA TYR A 30 13.88 3.17 1.57
C TYR A 30 13.96 3.82 2.95
N LEU A 31 13.08 3.42 3.87
CA LEU A 31 13.01 4.01 5.20
C LEU A 31 14.27 3.73 6.05
N SER A 32 14.93 2.58 5.84
CA SER A 32 16.18 2.25 6.54
C SER A 32 17.39 3.01 6.00
N ASN A 33 17.41 3.36 4.71
CA ASN A 33 18.59 3.97 4.07
C ASN A 33 18.48 5.49 3.90
N TYR A 34 17.29 6.05 4.02
CA TYR A 34 17.05 7.49 3.89
C TYR A 34 16.46 8.01 5.20
N SER A 35 17.28 8.64 6.01
CA SER A 35 16.95 9.16 7.36
C SER A 35 15.87 10.27 7.36
N LYS A 36 15.47 10.77 6.21
CA LYS A 36 14.38 11.75 6.09
C LYS A 36 13.30 11.18 5.18
N THR A 37 12.12 10.94 5.74
CA THR A 37 10.92 10.68 4.94
C THR A 37 10.63 11.92 4.11
N THR A 38 10.66 11.77 2.80
CA THR A 38 10.34 12.88 1.90
C THR A 38 8.82 13.10 1.87
N GLU A 39 8.40 14.35 1.70
CA GLU A 39 6.99 14.68 1.49
C GLU A 39 6.40 13.90 0.30
N GLU A 40 7.21 13.65 -0.71
CA GLU A 40 6.89 12.80 -1.85
C GLU A 40 6.47 11.39 -1.41
N LEU A 41 7.21 10.73 -0.53
CA LEU A 41 6.88 9.39 -0.04
C LEU A 41 5.59 9.40 0.77
N CYS A 42 5.38 10.41 1.62
CA CYS A 42 4.13 10.59 2.36
C CYS A 42 2.94 10.76 1.41
N SER A 43 3.09 11.54 0.34
CA SER A 43 2.06 11.70 -0.68
C SER A 43 1.73 10.38 -1.38
N HIS A 44 2.74 9.58 -1.73
CA HIS A 44 2.53 8.25 -2.32
C HIS A 44 1.85 7.26 -1.36
N LEU A 45 2.22 7.28 -0.07
CA LEU A 45 1.55 6.48 0.96
C LEU A 45 0.09 6.88 1.11
N ALA A 46 -0.21 8.18 1.23
CA ALA A 46 -1.57 8.68 1.33
C ALA A 46 -2.41 8.27 0.11
N LYS A 47 -1.85 8.39 -1.11
CA LYS A 47 -2.51 7.94 -2.35
C LYS A 47 -2.79 6.44 -2.35
N LEU A 48 -1.83 5.62 -1.90
CA LEU A 48 -2.00 4.16 -1.82
C LEU A 48 -3.11 3.80 -0.83
N GLY A 49 -3.11 4.38 0.36
CA GLY A 49 -4.15 4.14 1.37
C GLY A 49 -5.54 4.51 0.86
N ARG A 50 -5.66 5.67 0.22
CA ARG A 50 -6.91 6.10 -0.40
C ARG A 50 -7.36 5.15 -1.49
N TYR A 51 -6.48 4.74 -2.39
CA TYR A 51 -6.77 3.79 -3.45
C TYR A 51 -7.32 2.46 -2.92
N LEU A 52 -6.71 1.92 -1.84
CA LEU A 52 -7.20 0.69 -1.22
C LEU A 52 -8.62 0.87 -0.66
N LEU A 53 -8.90 2.01 -0.03
CA LEU A 53 -10.21 2.30 0.56
C LEU A 53 -11.27 2.51 -0.52
N GLU A 54 -11.02 3.34 -1.51
CA GLU A 54 -11.96 3.68 -2.60
C GLU A 54 -12.30 2.46 -3.47
N ASN A 55 -11.35 1.54 -3.64
CA ASN A 55 -11.55 0.33 -4.44
C ASN A 55 -11.89 -0.91 -3.58
N HIS A 56 -12.15 -0.74 -2.28
CA HIS A 56 -12.48 -1.81 -1.34
C HIS A 56 -11.48 -2.99 -1.38
N ILE A 57 -10.18 -2.70 -1.58
CA ILE A 57 -9.12 -3.70 -1.68
C ILE A 57 -8.64 -4.06 -0.28
N LEU A 58 -8.90 -5.29 0.13
CA LEU A 58 -8.38 -5.86 1.36
C LEU A 58 -6.97 -6.41 1.13
N VAL A 59 -6.04 -6.03 2.02
CA VAL A 59 -4.69 -6.57 2.07
C VAL A 59 -4.51 -7.27 3.41
N SER A 60 -4.20 -8.57 3.38
CA SER A 60 -4.07 -9.39 4.59
C SER A 60 -2.73 -9.18 5.28
N ASP A 61 -1.68 -8.96 4.50
CA ASP A 61 -0.30 -8.83 4.99
C ASP A 61 0.34 -7.52 4.51
N LEU A 62 -0.13 -6.42 5.11
CA LEU A 62 0.33 -5.08 4.79
C LEU A 62 1.53 -4.71 5.67
N HIS A 63 2.72 -4.75 5.08
CA HIS A 63 3.97 -4.31 5.71
C HIS A 63 4.99 -3.82 4.68
N GLY A 64 6.04 -3.12 5.14
CA GLY A 64 6.95 -2.39 4.26
C GLY A 64 7.78 -3.25 3.30
N ASN A 65 7.92 -4.56 3.54
CA ASN A 65 8.59 -5.48 2.59
C ASN A 65 7.67 -5.92 1.45
N ASN A 66 6.34 -5.89 1.66
CA ASN A 66 5.34 -6.23 0.65
C ASN A 66 4.91 -5.03 -0.19
N ILE A 67 5.56 -3.88 0.01
CA ILE A 67 5.35 -2.67 -0.78
C ILE A 67 6.68 -2.30 -1.43
N VAL A 68 6.68 -2.12 -2.74
CA VAL A 68 7.85 -1.63 -3.49
C VAL A 68 7.62 -0.20 -3.98
N PHE A 69 8.70 0.57 -4.01
CA PHE A 69 8.72 1.92 -4.52
C PHE A 69 9.37 1.92 -5.91
N GLN A 70 8.55 1.75 -6.94
CA GLN A 70 8.98 1.68 -8.33
C GLN A 70 9.27 3.07 -8.88
N ARG A 71 10.43 3.24 -9.51
CA ARG A 71 10.80 4.43 -10.28
C ARG A 71 10.49 4.19 -11.76
N LEU A 72 9.46 4.85 -12.28
CA LEU A 72 9.05 4.75 -13.68
C LEU A 72 9.88 5.66 -14.58
N SER A 73 10.30 6.81 -14.06
CA SER A 73 11.19 7.78 -14.70
C SER A 73 11.90 8.62 -13.63
N LYS A 74 12.71 9.61 -14.06
CA LYS A 74 13.36 10.55 -13.15
C LYS A 74 12.36 11.27 -12.23
N ASN A 75 11.18 11.60 -12.74
CA ASN A 75 10.17 12.39 -12.03
C ASN A 75 8.87 11.60 -11.73
N SER A 76 8.82 10.32 -12.05
CA SER A 76 7.63 9.50 -11.85
C SER A 76 7.96 8.25 -11.04
N LYS A 77 7.29 8.14 -9.90
CA LYS A 77 7.42 7.02 -8.97
C LYS A 77 6.04 6.56 -8.53
N LYS A 78 5.92 5.30 -8.11
CA LYS A 78 4.70 4.79 -7.49
C LYS A 78 4.99 3.71 -6.45
N LEU A 79 4.11 3.59 -5.47
CA LEU A 79 4.07 2.46 -4.56
C LEU A 79 3.21 1.35 -5.15
N MET A 80 3.68 0.12 -5.03
CA MET A 80 2.96 -1.08 -5.46
C MET A 80 3.00 -2.14 -4.38
N ILE A 81 1.85 -2.77 -4.10
CA ILE A 81 1.78 -3.94 -3.23
C ILE A 81 2.10 -5.16 -4.08
N VAL A 82 3.09 -5.95 -3.65
CA VAL A 82 3.59 -7.12 -4.40
C VAL A 82 3.13 -8.44 -3.80
N ASP A 83 2.63 -8.43 -2.56
CA ASP A 83 2.11 -9.61 -1.89
C ASP A 83 1.02 -9.25 -0.86
N GLY A 84 0.28 -10.27 -0.43
CA GLY A 84 -0.72 -10.16 0.63
C GLY A 84 -2.06 -9.56 0.20
N ILE A 85 -2.34 -9.44 -1.10
CA ILE A 85 -3.65 -8.98 -1.58
C ILE A 85 -4.68 -10.08 -1.35
N GLY A 86 -5.81 -9.71 -0.74
CA GLY A 86 -6.92 -10.59 -0.40
C GLY A 86 -7.18 -10.70 1.10
N ASP A 87 -8.22 -11.41 1.46
CA ASP A 87 -8.56 -11.73 2.84
C ASP A 87 -8.47 -13.25 3.07
N ARG A 88 -7.66 -13.65 4.05
CA ARG A 88 -7.51 -15.07 4.46
C ARG A 88 -8.71 -15.56 5.27
N VAL A 89 -9.67 -14.71 5.59
CA VAL A 89 -10.83 -15.08 6.41
C VAL A 89 -11.88 -15.76 5.54
N ILE A 90 -12.17 -17.02 5.87
CA ILE A 90 -13.11 -17.92 5.17
C ILE A 90 -14.56 -17.42 5.21
N PHE A 91 -14.92 -16.52 6.11
CA PHE A 91 -16.26 -15.92 6.18
C PHE A 91 -16.45 -14.82 5.13
N THR A 92 -16.68 -15.24 3.89
CA THR A 92 -16.90 -14.37 2.74
C THR A 92 -18.20 -13.57 2.81
N ALA A 93 -19.23 -14.05 3.52
CA ALA A 93 -20.53 -13.38 3.60
C ALA A 93 -20.45 -11.96 4.18
N LEU A 94 -19.63 -11.72 5.20
CA LEU A 94 -19.45 -10.39 5.80
C LEU A 94 -18.66 -9.41 4.90
N ASN A 95 -17.97 -9.92 3.88
CA ASN A 95 -17.23 -9.09 2.95
C ASN A 95 -18.09 -8.50 1.83
N TYR A 96 -19.37 -8.88 1.73
CA TYR A 96 -20.32 -8.26 0.80
C TYR A 96 -20.75 -6.86 1.22
N PHE A 97 -20.64 -6.52 2.52
CA PHE A 97 -20.99 -5.18 3.00
C PHE A 97 -19.79 -4.24 2.90
N ASN A 98 -19.88 -3.24 2.03
CA ASN A 98 -18.80 -2.26 1.81
C ASN A 98 -18.36 -1.55 3.10
N SER A 99 -19.28 -1.20 3.98
CA SER A 99 -18.97 -0.56 5.27
C SER A 99 -18.08 -1.44 6.17
N ILE A 100 -18.28 -2.77 6.15
CA ILE A 100 -17.45 -3.71 6.92
C ILE A 100 -16.04 -3.80 6.30
N LYS A 101 -15.96 -3.83 4.96
CA LYS A 101 -14.68 -3.81 4.25
C LYS A 101 -13.90 -2.53 4.54
N GLU A 102 -14.55 -1.38 4.44
CA GLU A 102 -13.95 -0.07 4.73
C GLU A 102 -13.36 -0.05 6.15
N GLY A 103 -14.13 -0.47 7.15
CA GLY A 103 -13.65 -0.56 8.53
C GLY A 103 -12.45 -1.48 8.70
N LYS A 104 -12.38 -2.61 7.97
CA LYS A 104 -11.22 -3.52 7.96
C LYS A 104 -10.01 -2.86 7.30
N ILE A 105 -10.21 -2.19 6.14
CA ILE A 105 -9.14 -1.50 5.41
C ILE A 105 -8.54 -0.39 6.27
N ILE A 106 -9.39 0.47 6.85
CA ILE A 106 -8.97 1.56 7.75
C ILE A 106 -8.14 1.03 8.90
N ARG A 107 -8.61 0.00 9.61
CA ARG A 107 -7.88 -0.58 10.76
C ARG A 107 -6.55 -1.20 10.35
N ARG A 108 -6.50 -1.94 9.22
CA ARG A 108 -5.27 -2.57 8.72
C ARG A 108 -4.26 -1.52 8.28
N TRP A 109 -4.72 -0.52 7.53
CA TRP A 109 -3.89 0.59 7.08
C TRP A 109 -3.30 1.38 8.26
N ASN A 110 -4.13 1.82 9.21
CA ASN A 110 -3.65 2.60 10.35
C ASN A 110 -2.69 1.79 11.25
N ARG A 111 -2.92 0.47 11.37
CA ARG A 111 -1.97 -0.44 12.04
C ARG A 111 -0.65 -0.53 11.29
N PHE A 112 -0.70 -0.61 9.97
CA PHE A 112 0.49 -0.62 9.11
C PHE A 112 1.30 0.68 9.26
N ILE A 113 0.70 1.85 9.18
CA ILE A 113 1.38 3.14 9.37
C ILE A 113 2.00 3.23 10.76
N ARG A 114 1.30 2.78 11.80
CA ARG A 114 1.84 2.75 13.17
C ARG A 114 3.06 1.83 13.28
N ARG A 115 2.99 0.63 12.70
CA ARG A 115 4.11 -0.32 12.69
C ARG A 115 5.29 0.27 11.94
N LEU A 116 5.06 0.80 10.75
CA LEU A 116 6.08 1.43 9.91
C LEU A 116 6.83 2.54 10.66
N GLN A 117 6.13 3.34 11.46
CA GLN A 117 6.73 4.38 12.27
C GLN A 117 7.53 3.83 13.45
N ASN A 118 7.06 2.74 14.08
CA ASN A 118 7.79 2.08 15.16
C ASN A 118 9.07 1.41 14.65
N ASP A 119 9.00 0.78 13.49
CA ASP A 119 10.14 0.10 12.85
C ASP A 119 11.18 1.11 12.32
N HIS A 120 10.74 2.33 11.99
CA HIS A 120 11.58 3.40 11.46
C HIS A 120 11.35 4.73 12.21
N PRO A 121 11.78 4.85 13.47
CA PRO A 121 11.51 6.03 14.29
C PRO A 121 12.16 7.32 13.75
N SER A 122 13.26 7.20 13.01
CA SER A 122 13.90 8.31 12.30
C SER A 122 13.10 8.84 11.11
N ALA A 123 12.18 8.04 10.57
CA ALA A 123 11.29 8.46 9.52
C ALA A 123 10.11 9.24 10.13
N SER A 124 10.11 10.56 9.96
CA SER A 124 9.00 11.41 10.41
C SER A 124 7.77 11.21 9.53
N LEU A 125 6.91 10.25 9.91
CA LEU A 125 5.67 9.95 9.21
C LEU A 125 4.51 10.73 9.88
N PRO A 126 3.93 11.76 9.22
CA PRO A 126 2.84 12.55 9.78
C PRO A 126 1.56 11.72 9.83
N LYS A 127 1.16 11.27 11.03
CA LYS A 127 -0.02 10.43 11.25
C LYS A 127 -1.29 11.08 10.72
N GLU A 128 -1.45 12.37 10.94
CA GLU A 128 -2.62 13.14 10.53
C GLU A 128 -2.86 13.10 9.01
N LYS A 129 -1.78 13.02 8.23
CA LYS A 129 -1.84 12.94 6.76
C LYS A 129 -1.98 11.51 6.23
N LEU A 130 -1.58 10.52 7.02
CA LEU A 130 -1.46 9.12 6.56
C LEU A 130 -2.56 8.21 7.08
N TYR A 131 -3.20 8.53 8.23
CA TYR A 131 -4.28 7.71 8.77
C TYR A 131 -5.55 7.88 7.95
N LEU A 132 -6.20 6.74 7.66
CA LEU A 132 -7.52 6.72 7.05
C LEU A 132 -8.60 6.91 8.12
N GLY A 133 -9.72 7.57 7.76
CA GLY A 133 -10.87 7.78 8.65
C GLY A 133 -10.70 8.91 9.66
N GLY A 134 -9.64 9.72 9.61
CA GLY A 134 -9.50 10.96 10.37
C GLY A 134 -10.18 12.14 9.67
N GLU A 135 -10.41 13.25 10.39
CA GLU A 135 -11.08 14.47 9.86
C GLU A 135 -10.42 15.04 8.60
N ALA A 136 -9.09 14.96 8.48
CA ALA A 136 -8.37 15.37 7.28
C ALA A 136 -8.72 14.55 6.03
N PHE A 137 -9.25 13.32 6.21
CA PHE A 137 -9.63 12.43 5.11
C PHE A 137 -11.06 12.64 4.64
N ILE A 138 -11.93 13.13 5.51
CA ILE A 138 -13.35 13.40 5.23
C ILE A 138 -13.49 14.61 4.31
N ASN A 139 -12.68 15.65 4.51
CA ASN A 139 -12.73 16.88 3.72
C ASN A 139 -12.29 16.75 2.26
N THR A 140 -11.63 15.66 1.88
CA THR A 140 -11.22 15.42 0.47
C THR A 140 -12.23 14.61 -0.34
N LYS A 141 -13.25 13.99 0.30
CA LYS A 141 -14.36 13.33 -0.42
C LYS A 141 -15.33 14.32 -1.07
N THR A 142 -15.35 15.58 -0.61
CA THR A 142 -16.30 16.61 -1.07
C THR A 142 -15.82 17.47 -2.25
N THR A 143 -14.59 17.24 -2.77
CA THR A 143 -14.06 18.03 -3.88
C THR A 143 -13.74 17.16 -5.10
N ASN A 144 -14.68 16.33 -5.52
CA ASN A 144 -14.65 15.79 -6.88
C ASN A 144 -15.85 16.38 -7.64
N PRO A 145 -15.69 17.48 -8.39
CA PRO A 145 -16.72 17.90 -9.31
C PRO A 145 -16.78 16.86 -10.42
N ALA A 146 -17.95 16.31 -10.61
CA ALA A 146 -18.31 15.46 -11.75
C ALA A 146 -17.81 16.06 -13.08
N ARG A 147 -17.05 15.27 -13.84
CA ARG A 147 -17.23 15.08 -15.28
C ARG A 147 -16.19 14.09 -15.80
#